data_ae101f5dab8015c5ba10541621f02d05
#
_entry.id   ae101f5dab8015c5ba10541621f02d05
#
_cell.length_a   1.000
_cell.length_b   1.000
_cell.length_c   1.000
_cell.angle_alpha   90.00
_cell.angle_beta   90.00
_cell.angle_gamma   90.00
#
_symmetry.space_group_name_H-M   'P 1'
#
loop_
_entity.id
_entity.type
_entity.pdbx_description
1 polymer ?
#
loop_
_entity_poly.entity_id
_entity_poly.type
_entity_poly.pdbx_seq_one_letter_code
_entity_poly.pdbx_strand_id
1 'polypeptide(L)'
;GTLAEREWIDVTAPGRALPEGHLHITTQAIREIVAIFSRLGYNRVRYPEVEWDWYAFESLNMPKDHPARDEWETFFILDEKNGGIRASKKLGRMVLTPHTSSGQVREMEHGQLPIRMVNISRCYRRQSDLTHLPMFHQFEGLFVDRDVSGTHLKGTLDYFAREFFGQGRRIRLRPFHFRFTEPSFEVDIDCDI
;
A
#
# COMPACT_ATOMS: atom_id res chain seq x y z
N GLY A 1 47.94 -45.59 -6.00
CA GLY A 1 46.88 -44.59 -5.98
C GLY A 1 45.56 -45.27 -6.20
N THR A 2 44.78 -45.45 -5.16
CA THR A 2 43.43 -45.98 -5.19
C THR A 2 42.55 -44.97 -5.94
N LEU A 3 42.00 -45.38 -7.08
CA LEU A 3 40.91 -44.66 -7.74
C LEU A 3 39.73 -44.63 -6.74
N ALA A 4 39.34 -43.44 -6.32
CA ALA A 4 38.15 -43.27 -5.53
C ALA A 4 36.97 -43.96 -6.24
N GLU A 5 36.29 -44.86 -5.54
CA GLU A 5 35.05 -45.45 -6.01
C GLU A 5 34.15 -44.30 -6.43
N ARG A 6 33.87 -44.22 -7.74
CA ARG A 6 32.89 -43.27 -8.24
C ARG A 6 31.54 -43.71 -7.69
N GLU A 7 31.01 -42.95 -6.77
CA GLU A 7 29.63 -43.12 -6.36
C GLU A 7 28.75 -43.09 -7.61
N TRP A 8 28.19 -44.23 -7.95
CA TRP A 8 27.30 -44.34 -9.09
C TRP A 8 25.95 -43.75 -8.70
N ILE A 9 25.60 -42.65 -9.36
CA ILE A 9 24.30 -41.99 -9.14
C ILE A 9 23.33 -42.51 -10.18
N ASP A 10 22.26 -43.18 -9.76
CA ASP A 10 21.19 -43.61 -10.63
C ASP A 10 20.35 -42.38 -11.08
N VAL A 11 20.62 -41.93 -12.30
CA VAL A 11 19.92 -40.78 -12.88
C VAL A 11 18.46 -41.09 -13.28
N THR A 12 18.05 -42.39 -13.25
CA THR A 12 16.68 -42.80 -13.51
C THR A 12 15.83 -42.83 -12.24
N ALA A 13 16.47 -42.78 -11.07
CA ALA A 13 15.74 -42.73 -9.82
C ALA A 13 14.94 -41.41 -9.73
N PRO A 14 13.64 -41.48 -9.36
CA PRO A 14 12.85 -40.26 -9.20
C PRO A 14 13.49 -39.36 -8.14
N GLY A 15 13.63 -38.07 -8.46
CA GLY A 15 14.12 -37.07 -7.54
C GLY A 15 13.24 -37.00 -6.28
N ARG A 16 13.83 -36.52 -5.18
CA ARG A 16 13.07 -36.28 -3.95
C ARG A 16 12.03 -35.21 -4.22
N ALA A 17 10.74 -35.54 -4.05
CA ALA A 17 9.67 -34.57 -4.17
C ALA A 17 9.93 -33.43 -3.15
N LEU A 18 10.03 -32.20 -3.66
CA LEU A 18 10.11 -31.03 -2.78
C LEU A 18 8.72 -30.78 -2.19
N PRO A 19 8.64 -30.41 -0.90
CA PRO A 19 7.35 -30.05 -0.31
C PRO A 19 6.77 -28.84 -1.08
N GLU A 20 5.49 -28.92 -1.39
CA GLU A 20 4.78 -27.78 -2.00
C GLU A 20 4.75 -26.62 -1.03
N GLY A 21 5.28 -25.48 -1.46
CA GLY A 21 5.23 -24.23 -0.70
C GLY A 21 3.88 -23.52 -0.91
N HIS A 22 3.42 -22.84 0.14
CA HIS A 22 2.21 -22.02 0.09
C HIS A 22 2.54 -20.54 0.29
N LEU A 23 1.81 -19.68 -0.42
CA LEU A 23 1.93 -18.24 -0.24
C LEU A 23 1.25 -17.81 1.05
N HIS A 24 1.88 -16.90 1.77
CA HIS A 24 1.28 -16.25 2.92
C HIS A 24 -0.04 -15.56 2.55
N ILE A 25 -1.03 -15.57 3.43
CA ILE A 25 -2.38 -15.04 3.14
C ILE A 25 -2.35 -13.57 2.67
N THR A 26 -1.50 -12.74 3.27
CA THR A 26 -1.31 -11.34 2.83
C THR A 26 -0.82 -11.27 1.38
N THR A 27 0.07 -12.17 0.96
CA THR A 27 0.55 -12.20 -0.43
C THR A 27 -0.56 -12.63 -1.39
N GLN A 28 -1.42 -13.54 -0.98
CA GLN A 28 -2.60 -13.95 -1.76
C GLN A 28 -3.55 -12.77 -1.92
N ALA A 29 -3.91 -12.09 -0.83
CA ALA A 29 -4.75 -10.90 -0.85
C ALA A 29 -4.18 -9.78 -1.76
N ILE A 30 -2.86 -9.51 -1.66
CA ILE A 30 -2.19 -8.53 -2.53
C ILE A 30 -2.33 -8.91 -4.01
N ARG A 31 -2.14 -10.17 -4.36
CA ARG A 31 -2.28 -10.64 -5.75
C ARG A 31 -3.71 -10.50 -6.26
N GLU A 32 -4.68 -10.82 -5.43
CA GLU A 32 -6.09 -10.70 -5.75
C GLU A 32 -6.50 -9.24 -5.96
N ILE A 33 -6.13 -8.33 -5.04
CA ILE A 33 -6.37 -6.89 -5.18
C ILE A 33 -5.77 -6.36 -6.48
N VAL A 34 -4.51 -6.71 -6.78
CA VAL A 34 -3.85 -6.29 -8.03
C VAL A 34 -4.59 -6.82 -9.25
N ALA A 35 -5.04 -8.09 -9.25
CA ALA A 35 -5.77 -8.66 -10.36
C ALA A 35 -7.13 -7.98 -10.59
N ILE A 36 -7.84 -7.62 -9.52
CA ILE A 36 -9.11 -6.89 -9.59
C ILE A 36 -8.89 -5.50 -10.21
N PHE A 37 -7.96 -4.73 -9.69
CA PHE A 37 -7.69 -3.37 -10.19
C PHE A 37 -7.09 -3.37 -11.61
N SER A 38 -6.30 -4.37 -11.97
CA SER A 38 -5.77 -4.52 -13.34
C SER A 38 -6.89 -4.68 -14.38
N ARG A 39 -8.00 -5.35 -14.04
CA ARG A 39 -9.19 -5.44 -14.93
C ARG A 39 -9.87 -4.10 -15.16
N LEU A 40 -9.69 -3.14 -14.25
CA LEU A 40 -10.16 -1.76 -14.38
C LEU A 40 -9.12 -0.84 -15.04
N GLY A 41 -8.00 -1.40 -15.52
CA GLY A 41 -6.93 -0.66 -16.17
C GLY A 41 -5.97 0.07 -15.22
N TYR A 42 -5.94 -0.31 -13.95
CA TYR A 42 -4.97 0.24 -13.00
C TYR A 42 -3.64 -0.53 -13.08
N ASN A 43 -2.54 0.21 -13.02
CA ASN A 43 -1.19 -0.33 -12.96
C ASN A 43 -0.71 -0.40 -11.52
N ARG A 44 -0.08 -1.50 -11.14
CA ARG A 44 0.55 -1.62 -9.83
C ARG A 44 1.85 -0.81 -9.82
N VAL A 45 1.94 0.10 -8.85
CA VAL A 45 3.16 0.87 -8.56
C VAL A 45 3.76 0.48 -7.21
N ARG A 46 5.02 0.82 -7.00
CA ARG A 46 5.72 0.62 -5.73
C ARG A 46 6.61 1.81 -5.44
N TYR A 47 6.56 2.27 -4.21
CA TYR A 47 7.36 3.37 -3.70
C TYR A 47 8.12 2.98 -2.44
N PRO A 48 9.18 3.72 -2.06
CA PRO A 48 9.94 3.44 -0.86
C PRO A 48 9.08 3.49 0.41
N GLU A 49 9.39 2.62 1.37
CA GLU A 49 8.78 2.63 2.70
C GLU A 49 9.39 3.69 3.62
N VAL A 50 10.59 4.16 3.27
CA VAL A 50 11.26 5.31 3.92
C VAL A 50 11.08 6.51 3.01
N GLU A 51 10.43 7.56 3.53
CA GLU A 51 10.03 8.69 2.72
C GLU A 51 10.38 10.02 3.41
N TRP A 52 10.39 11.09 2.64
CA TRP A 52 10.52 12.44 3.17
C TRP A 52 9.17 12.97 3.66
N ASP A 53 9.21 13.74 4.73
CA ASP A 53 8.06 14.42 5.36
C ASP A 53 7.22 15.21 4.34
N TRP A 54 7.85 15.81 3.37
CA TRP A 54 7.16 16.53 2.30
C TRP A 54 6.22 15.63 1.50
N TYR A 55 6.68 14.45 1.07
CA TYR A 55 5.86 13.48 0.34
C TYR A 55 4.81 12.81 1.23
N ALA A 56 5.15 12.59 2.49
CA ALA A 56 4.23 11.94 3.42
C ALA A 56 3.14 12.88 3.96
N PHE A 57 3.37 14.21 3.95
CA PHE A 57 2.46 15.12 4.61
C PHE A 57 2.23 16.45 3.86
N GLU A 58 3.25 17.29 3.67
CA GLU A 58 3.05 18.66 3.15
C GLU A 58 2.38 18.68 1.79
N SER A 59 2.84 17.84 0.85
CA SER A 59 2.28 17.73 -0.50
C SER A 59 0.86 17.17 -0.55
N LEU A 60 0.40 16.55 0.55
CA LEU A 60 -0.93 15.99 0.73
C LEU A 60 -1.86 16.90 1.55
N ASN A 61 -1.60 18.20 1.53
CA ASN A 61 -2.40 19.19 2.26
C ASN A 61 -2.34 19.03 3.79
N MET A 62 -1.20 18.57 4.32
CA MET A 62 -0.93 18.44 5.74
C MET A 62 0.33 19.23 6.12
N PRO A 63 0.25 20.57 6.25
CA PRO A 63 1.37 21.42 6.68
C PRO A 63 1.88 21.04 8.07
N LYS A 64 3.01 21.63 8.49
CA LYS A 64 3.73 21.22 9.71
C LYS A 64 2.89 21.21 10.98
N ASP A 65 1.98 22.15 11.10
CA ASP A 65 1.12 22.32 12.27
C ASP A 65 -0.26 21.64 12.11
N HIS A 66 -0.40 20.76 11.12
CA HIS A 66 -1.67 20.10 10.85
C HIS A 66 -1.95 19.01 11.89
N PRO A 67 -3.15 19.01 12.55
CA PRO A 67 -3.47 18.04 13.61
C PRO A 67 -3.39 16.57 13.19
N ALA A 68 -3.67 16.24 11.92
CA ALA A 68 -3.56 14.87 11.43
C ALA A 68 -2.15 14.28 11.53
N ARG A 69 -1.10 15.11 11.66
CA ARG A 69 0.27 14.62 11.85
C ARG A 69 0.49 14.03 13.24
N ASP A 70 -0.17 14.55 14.25
CA ASP A 70 -0.09 14.05 15.63
C ASP A 70 -0.84 12.73 15.77
N GLU A 71 -1.97 12.58 15.05
CA GLU A 71 -2.79 11.39 15.06
C GLU A 71 -2.07 10.15 14.49
N TRP A 72 -1.09 10.34 13.60
CA TRP A 72 -0.42 9.22 12.92
C TRP A 72 0.83 8.69 13.61
N GLU A 73 1.26 9.29 14.69
CA GLU A 73 2.38 8.81 15.52
C GLU A 73 3.53 8.21 14.71
N THR A 74 4.12 9.02 13.82
CA THR A 74 5.06 8.57 12.80
C THR A 74 6.42 8.18 13.38
N PHE A 75 7.06 7.15 12.82
CA PHE A 75 8.45 6.82 13.08
C PHE A 75 9.39 7.72 12.27
N PHE A 76 10.36 8.32 12.93
CA PHE A 76 11.41 9.11 12.28
C PHE A 76 12.70 8.30 12.16
N ILE A 77 13.41 8.48 11.04
CA ILE A 77 14.70 7.82 10.80
C ILE A 77 15.81 8.61 11.46
N LEU A 78 16.62 7.94 12.27
CA LEU A 78 17.80 8.53 12.90
C LEU A 78 18.96 8.64 11.90
N ASP A 79 19.75 9.68 12.05
CA ASP A 79 21.03 9.86 11.38
C ASP A 79 22.15 9.47 12.33
N GLU A 80 22.65 8.26 12.19
CA GLU A 80 23.70 7.71 13.08
C GLU A 80 25.02 8.49 13.00
N LYS A 81 25.30 9.15 11.87
CA LYS A 81 26.55 9.88 11.66
C LYS A 81 26.56 11.27 12.31
N ASN A 82 25.42 11.97 12.24
CA ASN A 82 25.32 13.37 12.68
C ASN A 82 24.54 13.51 13.98
N GLY A 83 23.95 12.43 14.48
CA GLY A 83 23.03 12.45 15.61
C GLY A 83 21.67 13.07 15.23
N GLY A 84 20.62 12.74 15.98
CA GLY A 84 19.28 13.27 15.76
C GLY A 84 18.52 12.62 14.61
N ILE A 85 17.51 13.30 14.09
CA ILE A 85 16.63 12.80 13.00
C ILE A 85 17.23 13.19 11.65
N ARG A 86 17.28 12.25 10.72
CA ARG A 86 17.71 12.52 9.35
C ARG A 86 16.75 13.50 8.68
N ALA A 87 17.28 14.63 8.21
CA ALA A 87 16.49 15.72 7.69
C ALA A 87 17.12 16.39 6.46
N SER A 88 16.29 16.99 5.64
CA SER A 88 16.63 17.83 4.49
C SER A 88 16.01 19.22 4.68
N LYS A 89 16.70 20.27 4.26
CA LYS A 89 16.15 21.64 4.29
C LYS A 89 14.92 21.79 3.38
N LYS A 90 14.88 21.06 2.26
CA LYS A 90 13.81 21.15 1.27
C LYS A 90 12.66 20.17 1.54
N LEU A 91 12.97 18.95 1.97
CA LEU A 91 11.99 17.85 2.03
C LEU A 91 11.58 17.48 3.46
N GLY A 92 12.06 18.20 4.47
CA GLY A 92 11.74 17.95 5.87
C GLY A 92 12.48 16.74 6.46
N ARG A 93 11.89 16.09 7.44
CA ARG A 93 12.44 14.92 8.13
C ARG A 93 12.20 13.64 7.35
N MET A 94 13.01 12.64 7.58
CA MET A 94 12.81 11.31 6.97
C MET A 94 12.01 10.43 7.92
N VAL A 95 11.00 9.74 7.37
CA VAL A 95 10.01 8.95 8.12
C VAL A 95 9.82 7.56 7.52
N LEU A 96 9.36 6.60 8.31
CA LEU A 96 8.66 5.43 7.77
C LEU A 96 7.26 5.87 7.34
N THR A 97 6.82 5.45 6.16
CA THR A 97 5.53 5.91 5.60
C THR A 97 4.36 5.46 6.48
N PRO A 98 3.54 6.39 7.00
CA PRO A 98 2.37 6.05 7.81
C PRO A 98 1.14 5.66 6.98
N HIS A 99 1.22 5.81 5.65
CA HIS A 99 0.18 5.52 4.65
C HIS A 99 0.80 5.38 3.26
N THR A 100 0.01 4.96 2.29
CA THR A 100 0.44 4.75 0.89
C THR A 100 0.41 6.00 0.02
N SER A 101 -0.18 7.11 0.49
CA SER A 101 -0.53 8.28 -0.33
C SER A 101 0.66 9.12 -0.83
N SER A 102 1.86 8.92 -0.27
CA SER A 102 3.10 9.45 -0.87
C SER A 102 3.29 8.97 -2.32
N GLY A 103 2.77 7.79 -2.65
CA GLY A 103 2.74 7.26 -4.01
C GLY A 103 1.93 8.10 -4.98
N GLN A 104 0.84 8.73 -4.56
CA GLN A 104 0.05 9.64 -5.40
C GLN A 104 0.88 10.82 -5.87
N VAL A 105 1.62 11.45 -4.94
CA VAL A 105 2.45 12.61 -5.25
C VAL A 105 3.52 12.25 -6.27
N ARG A 106 4.16 11.10 -6.10
CA ARG A 106 5.20 10.62 -7.00
C ARG A 106 4.67 10.31 -8.40
N GLU A 107 3.47 9.72 -8.50
CA GLU A 107 2.82 9.50 -9.79
C GLU A 107 2.44 10.82 -10.46
N MET A 108 1.91 11.78 -9.72
CA MET A 108 1.57 13.09 -10.24
C MET A 108 2.80 13.90 -10.69
N GLU A 109 3.95 13.74 -10.01
CA GLU A 109 5.21 14.34 -10.42
C GLU A 109 5.72 13.81 -11.79
N HIS A 110 5.40 12.58 -12.15
CA HIS A 110 5.70 12.04 -13.49
C HIS A 110 4.95 12.76 -14.60
N GLY A 111 3.82 13.41 -14.28
CA GLY A 111 3.09 14.30 -15.18
C GLY A 111 2.40 13.62 -16.36
N GLN A 112 2.31 12.30 -16.40
CA GLN A 112 1.67 11.55 -17.49
C GLN A 112 0.20 11.26 -17.14
N LEU A 113 -0.71 11.78 -17.94
CA LEU A 113 -2.16 11.55 -17.80
C LEU A 113 -2.66 10.65 -18.94
N PRO A 114 -3.68 9.80 -18.70
CA PRO A 114 -4.36 9.60 -17.40
C PRO A 114 -3.54 8.78 -16.41
N ILE A 115 -3.73 9.04 -15.11
CA ILE A 115 -3.15 8.22 -14.05
C ILE A 115 -4.19 7.21 -13.59
N ARG A 116 -3.83 5.93 -13.59
CA ARG A 116 -4.59 4.83 -12.97
C ARG A 116 -3.61 3.92 -12.28
N MET A 117 -3.41 4.12 -10.98
CA MET A 117 -2.45 3.33 -10.22
C MET A 117 -3.07 2.70 -8.99
N VAL A 118 -2.56 1.55 -8.61
CA VAL A 118 -2.76 0.95 -7.29
C VAL A 118 -1.40 0.77 -6.61
N ASN A 119 -1.26 1.38 -5.44
CA ASN A 119 -0.09 1.25 -4.58
C ASN A 119 -0.46 0.36 -3.39
N ILE A 120 0.31 -0.70 -3.16
CA ILE A 120 0.15 -1.59 -2.01
C ILE A 120 1.48 -1.67 -1.29
N SER A 121 1.53 -1.21 -0.05
CA SER A 121 2.76 -1.10 0.72
C SER A 121 2.53 -1.40 2.20
N ARG A 122 3.62 -1.65 2.90
CA ARG A 122 3.64 -1.62 4.36
C ARG A 122 3.58 -0.18 4.84
N CYS A 123 2.79 0.05 5.88
CA CYS A 123 2.66 1.33 6.56
C CYS A 123 3.02 1.16 8.03
N TYR A 124 3.49 2.22 8.64
CA TYR A 124 4.10 2.17 9.97
C TYR A 124 3.57 3.31 10.85
N ARG A 125 3.02 2.93 12.01
CA ARG A 125 2.56 3.87 13.04
C ARG A 125 3.03 3.40 14.40
N ARG A 126 3.37 4.32 15.31
CA ARG A 126 3.86 3.97 16.66
C ARG A 126 2.78 3.42 17.59
N GLN A 127 1.58 3.22 17.08
CA GLN A 127 0.48 2.61 17.83
C GLN A 127 0.75 1.12 18.03
N SER A 128 0.58 0.66 19.26
CA SER A 128 0.70 -0.76 19.62
C SER A 128 -0.22 -1.03 20.81
N ASP A 129 -1.38 -1.59 20.55
CA ASP A 129 -2.38 -1.98 21.55
C ASP A 129 -3.07 -3.30 21.12
N LEU A 130 -4.17 -3.65 21.77
CA LEU A 130 -4.90 -4.88 21.45
C LEU A 130 -5.48 -4.93 20.04
N THR A 131 -5.64 -3.78 19.38
CA THR A 131 -6.29 -3.63 18.07
C THR A 131 -5.36 -3.10 17.00
N HIS A 132 -4.18 -2.59 17.37
CA HIS A 132 -3.23 -1.95 16.46
C HIS A 132 -1.85 -2.59 16.52
N LEU A 133 -1.31 -2.87 15.34
CA LEU A 133 0.08 -3.26 15.14
C LEU A 133 0.88 -2.09 14.59
N PRO A 134 2.18 -1.96 14.94
CA PRO A 134 3.02 -0.87 14.45
C PRO A 134 3.31 -0.96 12.95
N MET A 135 3.07 -2.10 12.32
CA MET A 135 3.17 -2.31 10.88
C MET A 135 1.93 -3.01 10.36
N PHE A 136 1.36 -2.49 9.28
CA PHE A 136 0.22 -3.08 8.58
C PHE A 136 0.36 -2.87 7.07
N HIS A 137 -0.44 -3.57 6.28
CA HIS A 137 -0.51 -3.36 4.84
C HIS A 137 -1.69 -2.47 4.49
N GLN A 138 -1.46 -1.52 3.60
CA GLN A 138 -2.49 -0.66 3.05
C GLN A 138 -2.43 -0.72 1.53
N PHE A 139 -3.56 -0.65 0.86
CA PHE A 139 -3.63 -0.39 -0.57
C PHE A 139 -4.39 0.90 -0.84
N GLU A 140 -4.06 1.53 -1.94
CA GLU A 140 -4.62 2.79 -2.38
C GLU A 140 -4.72 2.82 -3.90
N GLY A 141 -5.81 3.33 -4.43
CA GLY A 141 -5.98 3.60 -5.85
C GLY A 141 -5.98 5.11 -6.12
N LEU A 142 -5.31 5.54 -7.17
CA LEU A 142 -5.41 6.89 -7.72
C LEU A 142 -5.93 6.83 -9.15
N PHE A 143 -6.97 7.60 -9.43
CA PHE A 143 -7.49 7.78 -10.77
C PHE A 143 -7.59 9.27 -11.09
N VAL A 144 -6.80 9.73 -12.06
CA VAL A 144 -6.80 11.10 -12.57
C VAL A 144 -7.01 11.07 -14.08
N ASP A 145 -8.12 11.61 -14.53
CA ASP A 145 -8.49 11.69 -15.95
C ASP A 145 -9.48 12.84 -16.14
N ARG A 146 -9.86 13.12 -17.40
CA ARG A 146 -10.95 14.05 -17.71
C ARG A 146 -12.28 13.44 -17.27
N ASP A 147 -13.20 14.29 -16.82
CA ASP A 147 -14.60 13.96 -16.49
C ASP A 147 -14.76 12.87 -15.40
N VAL A 148 -13.74 12.67 -14.55
CA VAL A 148 -13.84 11.78 -13.38
C VAL A 148 -14.80 12.39 -12.36
N SER A 149 -15.70 11.56 -11.84
CA SER A 149 -16.74 11.99 -10.91
C SER A 149 -16.94 11.00 -9.76
N GLY A 150 -17.74 11.38 -8.76
CA GLY A 150 -18.08 10.48 -7.63
C GLY A 150 -18.76 9.18 -8.07
N THR A 151 -19.41 9.14 -9.23
CA THR A 151 -19.98 7.89 -9.78
C THR A 151 -18.90 6.90 -10.21
N HIS A 152 -17.78 7.38 -10.72
CA HIS A 152 -16.61 6.54 -11.03
C HIS A 152 -16.01 5.96 -9.75
N LEU A 153 -15.86 6.77 -8.70
CA LEU A 153 -15.41 6.30 -7.39
C LEU A 153 -16.35 5.20 -6.86
N LYS A 154 -17.65 5.46 -6.84
CA LYS A 154 -18.64 4.48 -6.37
C LYS A 154 -18.58 3.19 -7.19
N GLY A 155 -18.52 3.29 -8.51
CA GLY A 155 -18.47 2.13 -9.41
C GLY A 155 -17.21 1.27 -9.18
N THR A 156 -16.05 1.91 -9.01
CA THR A 156 -14.78 1.22 -8.72
C THR A 156 -14.84 0.48 -7.38
N LEU A 157 -15.37 1.13 -6.35
CA LEU A 157 -15.48 0.54 -5.02
C LEU A 157 -16.52 -0.59 -4.96
N ASP A 158 -17.65 -0.43 -5.65
CA ASP A 158 -18.69 -1.47 -5.75
C ASP A 158 -18.16 -2.71 -6.50
N TYR A 159 -17.44 -2.50 -7.59
CA TYR A 159 -16.78 -3.58 -8.30
C TYR A 159 -15.76 -4.29 -7.43
N PHE A 160 -14.87 -3.55 -6.75
CA PHE A 160 -13.89 -4.13 -5.84
C PHE A 160 -14.55 -4.93 -4.70
N ALA A 161 -15.60 -4.40 -4.08
CA ALA A 161 -16.29 -5.06 -2.98
C ALA A 161 -16.88 -6.40 -3.42
N ARG A 162 -17.50 -6.47 -4.58
CA ARG A 162 -18.08 -7.72 -5.12
C ARG A 162 -17.02 -8.73 -5.51
N GLU A 163 -15.95 -8.29 -6.15
CA GLU A 163 -14.89 -9.21 -6.58
C GLU A 163 -14.07 -9.77 -5.41
N PHE A 164 -13.83 -8.97 -4.37
CA PHE A 164 -12.97 -9.35 -3.26
C PHE A 164 -13.74 -10.02 -2.10
N PHE A 165 -14.92 -9.50 -1.76
CA PHE A 165 -15.72 -9.99 -0.63
C PHE A 165 -16.92 -10.86 -1.04
N GLY A 166 -17.17 -10.99 -2.34
CA GLY A 166 -18.23 -11.82 -2.90
C GLY A 166 -19.35 -11.03 -3.59
N GLN A 167 -19.96 -11.65 -4.60
CA GLN A 167 -20.92 -11.00 -5.53
C GLN A 167 -22.20 -10.46 -4.85
N GLY A 168 -22.56 -10.97 -3.70
CA GLY A 168 -23.73 -10.48 -2.93
C GLY A 168 -23.48 -9.20 -2.14
N ARG A 169 -22.24 -8.74 -2.04
CA ARG A 169 -21.87 -7.59 -1.20
C ARG A 169 -22.28 -6.27 -1.83
N ARG A 170 -22.81 -5.38 -1.00
CA ARG A 170 -23.18 -4.01 -1.38
C ARG A 170 -22.36 -3.03 -0.58
N ILE A 171 -22.07 -1.89 -1.18
CA ILE A 171 -21.40 -0.78 -0.51
C ILE A 171 -22.37 0.36 -0.23
N ARG A 172 -22.05 1.12 0.82
CA ARG A 172 -22.65 2.42 1.10
C ARG A 172 -21.56 3.46 1.23
N LEU A 173 -21.63 4.52 0.43
CA LEU A 173 -20.78 5.70 0.60
C LEU A 173 -21.47 6.66 1.57
N ARG A 174 -20.77 7.04 2.64
CA ARG A 174 -21.19 8.05 3.59
C ARG A 174 -20.30 9.28 3.46
N PRO A 175 -20.85 10.49 3.26
CA PRO A 175 -20.05 11.71 3.37
C PRO A 175 -19.34 11.74 4.73
N PHE A 176 -18.06 12.10 4.70
CA PHE A 176 -17.22 12.20 5.88
C PHE A 176 -16.29 13.39 5.75
N HIS A 177 -15.77 13.88 6.86
CA HIS A 177 -14.80 14.97 6.87
C HIS A 177 -13.40 14.45 7.21
N PHE A 178 -12.52 14.44 6.23
CA PHE A 178 -11.07 14.34 6.46
C PHE A 178 -10.46 15.71 6.28
N ARG A 179 -9.61 16.10 7.23
CA ARG A 179 -9.05 17.47 7.28
C ARG A 179 -8.12 17.83 6.11
N PHE A 180 -7.80 16.88 5.26
CA PHE A 180 -6.84 17.00 4.16
C PHE A 180 -7.42 16.67 2.79
N THR A 181 -8.69 16.26 2.70
CA THR A 181 -9.39 15.94 1.43
C THR A 181 -10.79 16.55 1.38
N GLU A 182 -11.26 16.90 0.18
CA GLU A 182 -12.61 17.40 -0.06
C GLU A 182 -13.02 17.20 -1.54
N PRO A 183 -14.22 16.64 -1.83
CA PRO A 183 -15.12 15.97 -0.89
C PRO A 183 -14.56 14.64 -0.40
N SER A 184 -15.02 14.18 0.76
CA SER A 184 -14.55 12.93 1.36
C SER A 184 -15.72 12.00 1.67
N PHE A 185 -15.45 10.69 1.58
CA PHE A 185 -16.43 9.65 1.85
C PHE A 185 -15.78 8.50 2.62
N GLU A 186 -16.56 7.88 3.48
CA GLU A 186 -16.27 6.56 4.03
C GLU A 186 -17.08 5.50 3.30
N VAL A 187 -16.56 4.29 3.23
CA VAL A 187 -17.17 3.14 2.56
C VAL A 187 -17.53 2.09 3.59
N ASP A 188 -18.79 1.78 3.71
CA ASP A 188 -19.28 0.64 4.45
C ASP A 188 -19.55 -0.52 3.47
N ILE A 189 -19.27 -1.73 3.88
CA ILE A 189 -19.59 -2.95 3.13
C ILE A 189 -20.53 -3.77 4.01
N ASP A 190 -21.65 -4.25 3.45
CA ASP A 190 -22.54 -5.11 4.19
C ASP A 190 -21.88 -6.49 4.43
N CYS A 191 -21.89 -6.90 5.69
CA CYS A 191 -21.40 -8.21 6.12
C CYS A 191 -22.52 -8.93 6.87
N ASP A 192 -22.79 -10.17 6.45
CA ASP A 192 -23.62 -11.07 7.27
C ASP A 192 -22.74 -11.54 8.43
N ILE A 193 -22.96 -11.01 9.62
CA ILE A 193 -22.32 -11.45 10.87
C ILE A 193 -23.31 -12.31 11.63
#